data_de903e16f7f70bc4895a8a4c7dd1873b
#
_entry.id   de903e16f7f70bc4895a8a4c7dd1873b
#
_cell.length_a   1.000
_cell.length_b   1.000
_cell.length_c   1.000
_cell.angle_alpha   90.00
_cell.angle_beta   90.00
_cell.angle_gamma   90.00
#
_symmetry.space_group_name_H-M   'P 1'
#
loop_
_entity.id
_entity.type
_entity.pdbx_description
1 polymer ?
#
loop_
_entity_poly.entity_id
_entity_poly.type
_entity_poly.pdbx_seq_one_letter_code
_entity_poly.pdbx_strand_id
1 'polypeptide(L)'
;MSKGVERDSSAYSRTRKILRPLRFQGSANLLFAILLRVFMNGSMSKSIGWIGTGVMGYPMAGHLLSAGYDVRIYNRTKDKAIPLIQQGARWCESAGDASEGADFVFSIVGFPQDVEEIFFGERGILSTAKNGSVVVDMTTSEPSLAERIYETAKEKEVSSLDAPVSGGDLGARNATLSMMVGGDEESFR
;
A
#
# COMPACT_ATOMS: atom_id res chain seq x y z
N MET A 1 45.44 -9.53 4.94
CA MET A 1 44.83 -9.98 3.68
C MET A 1 43.31 -9.97 3.91
N SER A 2 42.65 -8.86 3.56
CA SER A 2 41.22 -8.67 3.70
C SER A 2 40.56 -9.09 2.37
N LYS A 3 39.76 -10.14 2.38
CA LYS A 3 38.94 -10.51 1.21
C LYS A 3 37.69 -9.63 1.22
N GLY A 4 37.63 -8.66 0.29
CA GLY A 4 36.45 -7.90 0.02
C GLY A 4 35.34 -8.83 -0.50
N VAL A 5 34.17 -8.78 0.14
CA VAL A 5 32.94 -9.41 -0.36
C VAL A 5 32.43 -8.49 -1.45
N GLU A 6 32.66 -8.83 -2.72
CA GLU A 6 31.96 -8.25 -3.85
C GLU A 6 30.45 -8.60 -3.71
N ARG A 7 29.64 -7.61 -3.45
CA ARG A 7 28.18 -7.77 -3.50
C ARG A 7 27.78 -7.80 -4.97
N ASP A 8 27.28 -8.94 -5.40
CA ASP A 8 26.74 -9.14 -6.74
C ASP A 8 25.54 -8.20 -6.98
N SER A 9 25.80 -7.11 -7.71
CA SER A 9 24.77 -6.14 -8.14
C SER A 9 23.86 -6.71 -9.22
N SER A 10 24.09 -7.93 -9.70
CA SER A 10 23.32 -8.56 -10.79
C SER A 10 21.99 -9.13 -10.31
N ALA A 11 21.85 -9.45 -9.02
CA ALA A 11 20.57 -9.93 -8.45
C ALA A 11 19.50 -8.84 -8.42
N TYR A 12 19.89 -7.59 -8.20
CA TYR A 12 18.98 -6.44 -8.17
C TYR A 12 18.31 -6.13 -9.53
N SER A 13 18.99 -6.47 -10.62
CA SER A 13 18.50 -6.26 -12.00
C SER A 13 17.43 -7.26 -12.43
N ARG A 14 17.32 -8.43 -11.79
CA ARG A 14 16.41 -9.49 -12.22
C ARG A 14 15.01 -9.41 -11.63
N THR A 15 14.84 -8.70 -10.53
CA THR A 15 13.54 -8.62 -9.82
C THR A 15 12.70 -7.40 -10.21
N ARG A 16 13.30 -6.37 -10.80
CA ARG A 16 12.55 -5.24 -11.37
C ARG A 16 12.19 -5.50 -12.83
N LYS A 17 11.18 -6.29 -13.11
CA LYS A 17 10.33 -5.98 -14.25
C LYS A 17 9.58 -4.68 -13.88
N ILE A 18 10.20 -3.55 -14.18
CA ILE A 18 9.49 -2.27 -14.18
C ILE A 18 8.34 -2.45 -15.16
N LEU A 19 7.15 -2.66 -14.64
CA LEU A 19 5.95 -2.59 -15.46
C LEU A 19 5.96 -1.19 -16.07
N ARG A 20 5.92 -1.10 -17.40
CA ARG A 20 5.88 0.19 -18.09
C ARG A 20 4.77 1.03 -17.48
N PRO A 21 5.00 2.32 -17.20
CA PRO A 21 3.96 3.16 -16.69
C PRO A 21 2.78 3.11 -17.66
N LEU A 22 1.69 2.49 -17.23
CA LEU A 22 0.45 2.49 -17.99
C LEU A 22 -0.08 3.93 -17.94
N ARG A 23 0.16 4.70 -19.01
CA ARG A 23 -0.50 5.98 -19.21
C ARG A 23 -1.95 5.68 -19.60
N PHE A 24 -2.85 5.73 -18.65
CA PHE A 24 -4.27 5.85 -18.93
C PHE A 24 -4.58 7.30 -19.31
N GLN A 25 -4.78 7.56 -20.61
CA GLN A 25 -5.38 8.78 -21.12
C GLN A 25 -6.91 8.64 -20.99
N GLY A 26 -7.42 9.10 -19.87
CA GLY A 26 -8.84 9.13 -19.53
C GLY A 26 -8.96 9.43 -18.04
N SER A 27 -9.91 10.25 -17.65
CA SER A 27 -10.15 10.76 -16.28
C SER A 27 -10.51 9.70 -15.22
N ALA A 28 -10.04 8.48 -15.36
CA ALA A 28 -10.17 7.43 -14.37
C ALA A 28 -8.80 7.16 -13.74
N ASN A 29 -8.68 7.49 -12.47
CA ASN A 29 -7.53 7.27 -11.63
C ASN A 29 -6.99 5.85 -11.67
N LEU A 30 -5.65 5.67 -11.64
CA LEU A 30 -5.01 4.37 -11.50
C LEU A 30 -5.40 3.69 -10.19
N LEU A 31 -5.56 4.44 -9.09
CA LEU A 31 -6.16 3.93 -7.85
C LEU A 31 -7.58 3.44 -8.12
N PHE A 32 -8.36 4.19 -8.91
CA PHE A 32 -9.70 3.82 -9.35
C PHE A 32 -9.67 2.65 -10.36
N ALA A 33 -8.64 2.52 -11.20
CA ALA A 33 -8.51 1.43 -12.17
C ALA A 33 -8.10 0.10 -11.51
N ILE A 34 -7.21 0.13 -10.51
CA ILE A 34 -6.91 -1.03 -9.66
C ILE A 34 -8.20 -1.45 -8.91
N LEU A 35 -8.95 -0.49 -8.40
CA LEU A 35 -10.20 -0.71 -7.69
C LEU A 35 -11.36 -1.11 -8.61
N LEU A 36 -11.46 -0.58 -9.83
CA LEU A 36 -12.52 -0.93 -10.80
C LEU A 36 -12.37 -2.36 -11.31
N ARG A 37 -11.15 -2.89 -11.45
CA ARG A 37 -10.93 -4.31 -11.78
C ARG A 37 -11.36 -5.26 -10.68
N VAL A 38 -11.17 -4.85 -9.43
CA VAL A 38 -11.69 -5.59 -8.27
C VAL A 38 -13.21 -5.64 -8.27
N PHE A 39 -13.88 -4.59 -8.80
CA PHE A 39 -15.33 -4.50 -8.86
C PHE A 39 -15.97 -5.39 -9.95
N MET A 40 -15.26 -5.70 -11.03
CA MET A 40 -15.83 -6.47 -12.17
C MET A 40 -15.89 -7.98 -11.95
N ASN A 41 -15.27 -8.52 -10.91
CA ASN A 41 -15.26 -9.97 -10.63
C ASN A 41 -16.28 -10.45 -9.57
N GLY A 42 -17.41 -9.79 -9.47
CA GLY A 42 -18.62 -10.35 -8.83
C GLY A 42 -18.58 -10.54 -7.32
N SER A 43 -19.45 -9.80 -6.63
CA SER A 43 -20.03 -10.13 -5.32
C SER A 43 -19.12 -10.03 -4.09
N MET A 44 -19.38 -9.03 -3.36
CA MET A 44 -18.99 -8.56 -2.02
C MET A 44 -18.01 -7.38 -2.08
N SER A 45 -18.37 -6.30 -1.37
CA SER A 45 -17.50 -5.13 -1.17
C SER A 45 -16.16 -5.59 -0.62
N LYS A 46 -15.07 -5.35 -1.36
CA LYS A 46 -13.71 -5.67 -0.90
C LYS A 46 -13.39 -4.84 0.34
N SER A 47 -12.81 -5.47 1.34
CA SER A 47 -12.38 -4.83 2.57
C SER A 47 -10.98 -4.26 2.44
N ILE A 48 -10.81 -3.02 2.88
CA ILE A 48 -9.56 -2.27 2.75
C ILE A 48 -9.03 -1.90 4.13
N GLY A 49 -7.76 -2.26 4.40
CA GLY A 49 -6.97 -1.68 5.46
C GLY A 49 -6.22 -0.45 4.93
N TRP A 50 -6.28 0.66 5.63
CA TRP A 50 -5.58 1.89 5.26
C TRP A 50 -4.72 2.40 6.41
N ILE A 51 -3.43 2.53 6.19
CA ILE A 51 -2.46 2.96 7.19
C ILE A 51 -1.80 4.27 6.76
N GLY A 52 -1.96 5.31 7.58
CA GLY A 52 -1.42 6.64 7.34
C GLY A 52 -2.44 7.62 6.78
N THR A 53 -2.75 8.66 7.56
CA THR A 53 -3.68 9.75 7.22
C THR A 53 -2.99 11.11 7.23
N GLY A 54 -1.76 11.13 6.75
CA GLY A 54 -1.01 12.36 6.51
C GLY A 54 -1.57 13.14 5.33
N VAL A 55 -0.81 14.15 4.87
CA VAL A 55 -1.20 15.06 3.78
C VAL A 55 -1.60 14.30 2.51
N MET A 56 -0.91 13.19 2.22
CA MET A 56 -1.19 12.34 1.06
C MET A 56 -2.29 11.32 1.35
N GLY A 57 -2.15 10.57 2.45
CA GLY A 57 -3.02 9.45 2.76
C GLY A 57 -4.46 9.84 3.09
N TYR A 58 -4.66 11.01 3.68
CA TYR A 58 -6.00 11.51 4.00
C TYR A 58 -6.92 11.62 2.77
N PRO A 59 -6.58 12.40 1.72
CA PRO A 59 -7.43 12.48 0.54
C PRO A 59 -7.53 11.16 -0.22
N MET A 60 -6.47 10.36 -0.26
CA MET A 60 -6.48 9.06 -0.93
C MET A 60 -7.48 8.09 -0.28
N ALA A 61 -7.48 7.97 1.06
CA ALA A 61 -8.46 7.18 1.79
C ALA A 61 -9.89 7.73 1.61
N GLY A 62 -10.05 9.06 1.56
CA GLY A 62 -11.32 9.72 1.30
C GLY A 62 -11.94 9.35 -0.06
N HIS A 63 -11.11 9.16 -1.08
CA HIS A 63 -11.59 8.70 -2.39
C HIS A 63 -12.14 7.27 -2.33
N LEU A 64 -11.53 6.38 -1.54
CA LEU A 64 -12.01 5.02 -1.34
C LEU A 64 -13.35 4.98 -0.61
N LEU A 65 -13.49 5.78 0.46
CA LEU A 65 -14.75 5.93 1.17
C LEU A 65 -15.86 6.47 0.27
N SER A 66 -15.53 7.51 -0.52
CA SER A 66 -16.48 8.11 -1.47
C SER A 66 -16.91 7.14 -2.57
N ALA A 67 -16.07 6.17 -2.90
CA ALA A 67 -16.37 5.09 -3.83
C ALA A 67 -17.17 3.94 -3.19
N GLY A 68 -17.45 4.00 -1.88
CA GLY A 68 -18.29 3.03 -1.17
C GLY A 68 -17.55 1.80 -0.63
N TYR A 69 -16.22 1.84 -0.55
CA TYR A 69 -15.46 0.75 0.05
C TYR A 69 -15.56 0.73 1.57
N ASP A 70 -15.52 -0.47 2.16
CA ASP A 70 -15.35 -0.66 3.59
C ASP A 70 -13.89 -0.42 3.97
N VAL A 71 -13.60 0.74 4.55
CA VAL A 71 -12.23 1.16 4.89
C VAL A 71 -12.02 1.12 6.39
N ARG A 72 -11.07 0.27 6.82
CA ARG A 72 -10.53 0.25 8.17
C ARG A 72 -9.26 1.09 8.19
N ILE A 73 -9.14 1.98 9.17
CA ILE A 73 -8.11 3.01 9.14
C ILE A 73 -7.29 3.03 10.43
N TYR A 74 -5.98 3.10 10.26
CA TYR A 74 -5.04 3.33 11.34
C TYR A 74 -4.11 4.50 11.02
N ASN A 75 -3.83 5.31 12.02
CA ASN A 75 -2.80 6.34 11.98
C ASN A 75 -2.20 6.53 13.37
N ARG A 76 -0.89 6.75 13.46
CA ARG A 76 -0.19 6.96 14.75
C ARG A 76 -0.84 8.07 15.60
N THR A 77 -1.35 9.12 14.97
CA THR A 77 -2.10 10.20 15.63
C THR A 77 -3.56 10.11 15.23
N LYS A 78 -4.41 9.63 16.13
CA LYS A 78 -5.85 9.39 15.89
C LYS A 78 -6.59 10.63 15.38
N ASP A 79 -6.26 11.80 15.91
CA ASP A 79 -6.93 13.06 15.57
C ASP A 79 -6.89 13.36 14.06
N LYS A 80 -5.81 12.96 13.39
CA LYS A 80 -5.70 13.12 11.92
C LYS A 80 -6.65 12.22 11.14
N ALA A 81 -7.18 11.18 11.76
CA ALA A 81 -8.13 10.25 11.13
C ALA A 81 -9.59 10.61 11.41
N ILE A 82 -9.87 11.47 12.41
CA ILE A 82 -11.24 11.83 12.84
C ILE A 82 -12.14 12.22 11.66
N PRO A 83 -11.74 13.09 10.70
CA PRO A 83 -12.61 13.46 9.60
C PRO A 83 -12.95 12.29 8.66
N LEU A 84 -12.06 11.30 8.51
CA LEU A 84 -12.36 10.09 7.73
C LEU A 84 -13.27 9.13 8.49
N ILE A 85 -13.13 9.05 9.81
CA ILE A 85 -14.04 8.28 10.68
C ILE A 85 -15.45 8.86 10.58
N GLN A 86 -15.59 10.19 10.58
CA GLN A 86 -16.89 10.87 10.39
C GLN A 86 -17.48 10.62 8.99
N GLN A 87 -16.65 10.32 8.00
CA GLN A 87 -17.08 9.93 6.65
C GLN A 87 -17.40 8.43 6.52
N GLY A 88 -17.25 7.65 7.60
CA GLY A 88 -17.60 6.23 7.63
C GLY A 88 -16.45 5.25 7.71
N ALA A 89 -15.19 5.72 7.80
CA ALA A 89 -14.06 4.82 8.05
C ALA A 89 -14.15 4.21 9.45
N ARG A 90 -13.77 2.94 9.58
CA ARG A 90 -13.66 2.27 10.88
C ARG A 90 -12.26 2.45 11.47
N TRP A 91 -12.19 3.06 12.63
CA TRP A 91 -10.92 3.21 13.36
C TRP A 91 -10.40 1.87 13.86
N CYS A 92 -9.08 1.69 13.77
CA CYS A 92 -8.32 0.57 14.32
C CYS A 92 -7.20 1.08 15.23
N GLU A 93 -6.83 0.28 16.24
CA GLU A 93 -5.84 0.68 17.26
C GLU A 93 -4.40 0.33 16.84
N SER A 94 -4.23 -0.41 15.74
CA SER A 94 -2.92 -0.74 15.17
C SER A 94 -2.99 -0.95 13.65
N ALA A 95 -1.83 -0.98 13.01
CA ALA A 95 -1.70 -1.35 11.59
C ALA A 95 -2.17 -2.80 11.37
N GLY A 96 -1.86 -3.70 12.30
CA GLY A 96 -2.33 -5.07 12.28
C GLY A 96 -3.85 -5.18 12.34
N ASP A 97 -4.51 -4.45 13.25
CA ASP A 97 -5.98 -4.48 13.35
C ASP A 97 -6.65 -3.97 12.07
N ALA A 98 -6.05 -2.96 11.41
CA ALA A 98 -6.55 -2.47 10.14
C ALA A 98 -6.37 -3.50 9.01
N SER A 99 -5.36 -4.36 9.11
CA SER A 99 -5.01 -5.36 8.11
C SER A 99 -5.75 -6.68 8.29
N GLU A 100 -6.21 -6.98 9.49
CA GLU A 100 -6.85 -8.24 9.83
C GLU A 100 -8.08 -8.50 8.94
N GLY A 101 -8.04 -9.58 8.14
CA GLY A 101 -9.12 -9.95 7.21
C GLY A 101 -9.32 -8.99 6.03
N ALA A 102 -8.48 -7.96 5.84
CA ALA A 102 -8.54 -7.10 4.68
C ALA A 102 -8.15 -7.86 3.40
N ASP A 103 -8.81 -7.54 2.28
CA ASP A 103 -8.40 -8.04 0.97
C ASP A 103 -7.21 -7.27 0.42
N PHE A 104 -7.20 -5.95 0.68
CA PHE A 104 -6.13 -5.04 0.32
C PHE A 104 -5.71 -4.22 1.52
N VAL A 105 -4.41 -4.02 1.69
CA VAL A 105 -3.86 -3.15 2.73
C VAL A 105 -2.98 -2.12 2.05
N PHE A 106 -3.31 -0.85 2.21
CA PHE A 106 -2.54 0.27 1.68
C PHE A 106 -1.84 1.01 2.82
N SER A 107 -0.58 1.37 2.60
CA SER A 107 0.17 2.22 3.52
C SER A 107 0.78 3.42 2.81
N ILE A 108 0.76 4.57 3.48
CA ILE A 108 1.53 5.75 3.10
C ILE A 108 1.88 6.54 4.36
N VAL A 109 3.13 6.45 4.76
CA VAL A 109 3.65 7.03 6.00
C VAL A 109 4.83 7.98 5.73
N GLY A 110 5.48 8.47 6.76
CA GLY A 110 6.44 9.58 6.61
C GLY A 110 7.84 9.15 6.24
N PHE A 111 8.36 8.10 6.89
CA PHE A 111 9.78 7.74 6.84
C PHE A 111 9.97 6.22 6.78
N PRO A 112 11.17 5.74 6.34
CA PRO A 112 11.46 4.31 6.31
C PRO A 112 11.27 3.59 7.66
N GLN A 113 11.59 4.24 8.77
CA GLN A 113 11.38 3.70 10.11
C GLN A 113 9.90 3.52 10.44
N ASP A 114 9.04 4.44 9.96
CA ASP A 114 7.59 4.30 10.11
C ASP A 114 7.08 3.10 9.28
N VAL A 115 7.64 2.88 8.06
CA VAL A 115 7.32 1.71 7.22
C VAL A 115 7.74 0.43 7.94
N GLU A 116 8.96 0.39 8.49
CA GLU A 116 9.44 -0.77 9.24
C GLU A 116 8.52 -1.11 10.41
N GLU A 117 8.12 -0.11 11.20
CA GLU A 117 7.22 -0.27 12.34
C GLU A 117 5.84 -0.81 11.93
N ILE A 118 5.21 -0.22 10.90
CA ILE A 118 3.87 -0.64 10.49
C ILE A 118 3.85 -2.01 9.80
N PHE A 119 4.96 -2.46 9.21
CA PHE A 119 5.02 -3.79 8.59
C PHE A 119 5.48 -4.88 9.55
N PHE A 120 6.52 -4.63 10.35
CA PHE A 120 7.22 -5.64 11.16
C PHE A 120 7.03 -5.49 12.67
N GLY A 121 6.42 -4.40 13.13
CA GLY A 121 6.10 -4.21 14.55
C GLY A 121 5.23 -5.35 15.10
N GLU A 122 5.18 -5.51 16.41
CA GLU A 122 4.43 -6.59 17.09
C GLU A 122 2.96 -6.63 16.63
N ARG A 123 2.35 -5.47 16.39
CA ARG A 123 1.00 -5.32 15.84
C ARG A 123 1.02 -4.72 14.43
N GLY A 124 2.02 -5.11 13.64
CA GLY A 124 2.21 -4.66 12.28
C GLY A 124 1.36 -5.42 11.25
N ILE A 125 1.36 -4.93 10.02
CA ILE A 125 0.59 -5.48 8.89
C ILE A 125 0.85 -6.97 8.72
N LEU A 126 2.13 -7.37 8.67
CA LEU A 126 2.50 -8.75 8.39
C LEU A 126 2.23 -9.72 9.55
N SER A 127 1.83 -9.22 10.72
CA SER A 127 1.41 -10.09 11.83
C SER A 127 -0.02 -10.62 11.67
N THR A 128 -0.88 -9.92 10.91
CA THR A 128 -2.32 -10.18 10.81
C THR A 128 -2.87 -10.23 9.39
N ALA A 129 -2.08 -9.79 8.38
CA ALA A 129 -2.50 -9.86 6.99
C ALA A 129 -2.88 -11.30 6.63
N LYS A 130 -4.07 -11.46 6.04
CA LYS A 130 -4.57 -12.78 5.70
C LYS A 130 -3.88 -13.33 4.45
N ASN A 131 -3.73 -14.64 4.41
CA ASN A 131 -3.32 -15.37 3.22
C ASN A 131 -4.16 -14.95 1.99
N GLY A 132 -3.51 -14.70 0.87
CA GLY A 132 -4.13 -14.25 -0.39
C GLY A 132 -4.50 -12.77 -0.43
N SER A 133 -4.20 -11.98 0.62
CA SER A 133 -4.33 -10.53 0.57
C SER A 133 -3.17 -9.87 -0.19
N VAL A 134 -3.37 -8.61 -0.57
CA VAL A 134 -2.35 -7.78 -1.21
C VAL A 134 -2.02 -6.60 -0.31
N VAL A 135 -0.75 -6.44 0.05
CA VAL A 135 -0.25 -5.25 0.75
C VAL A 135 0.46 -4.34 -0.24
N VAL A 136 0.22 -3.04 -0.14
CA VAL A 136 0.75 -2.03 -1.08
C VAL A 136 1.36 -0.90 -0.27
N ASP A 137 2.69 -0.77 -0.30
CA ASP A 137 3.33 0.41 0.29
C ASP A 137 3.52 1.52 -0.75
N MET A 138 2.91 2.66 -0.48
CA MET A 138 2.97 3.84 -1.33
C MET A 138 3.96 4.89 -0.79
N THR A 139 4.67 4.55 0.27
CA THR A 139 5.70 5.40 0.84
C THR A 139 6.94 5.39 -0.04
N THR A 140 7.55 6.55 -0.27
CA THR A 140 8.89 6.60 -0.87
C THR A 140 9.89 6.16 0.18
N SER A 141 10.33 4.91 0.10
CA SER A 141 11.17 4.24 1.08
C SER A 141 12.44 3.64 0.46
N GLU A 142 13.22 2.92 1.27
CA GLU A 142 14.45 2.29 0.84
C GLU A 142 14.18 1.00 0.05
N PRO A 143 14.86 0.75 -1.08
CA PRO A 143 14.67 -0.47 -1.86
C PRO A 143 14.89 -1.76 -1.08
N SER A 144 15.87 -1.77 -0.17
CA SER A 144 16.14 -2.91 0.70
C SER A 144 15.00 -3.24 1.66
N LEU A 145 14.26 -2.21 2.10
CA LEU A 145 13.09 -2.40 2.96
C LEU A 145 11.92 -2.99 2.14
N ALA A 146 11.70 -2.50 0.92
CA ALA A 146 10.69 -3.06 0.02
C ALA A 146 10.98 -4.53 -0.31
N GLU A 147 12.24 -4.91 -0.55
CA GLU A 147 12.65 -6.30 -0.75
C GLU A 147 12.36 -7.16 0.49
N ARG A 148 12.71 -6.67 1.69
CA ARG A 148 12.45 -7.39 2.94
C ARG A 148 10.96 -7.59 3.19
N ILE A 149 10.13 -6.56 2.90
CA ILE A 149 8.67 -6.68 2.98
C ILE A 149 8.18 -7.76 2.02
N TYR A 150 8.64 -7.73 0.76
CA TYR A 150 8.25 -8.70 -0.26
C TYR A 150 8.58 -10.14 0.15
N GLU A 151 9.81 -10.41 0.59
CA GLU A 151 10.21 -11.76 1.00
C GLU A 151 9.40 -12.26 2.20
N THR A 152 9.22 -11.40 3.23
CA THR A 152 8.44 -11.77 4.42
C THR A 152 6.95 -11.95 4.12
N ALA A 153 6.37 -11.12 3.26
CA ALA A 153 4.98 -11.26 2.83
C ALA A 153 4.78 -12.57 2.07
N LYS A 154 5.70 -12.91 1.17
CA LYS A 154 5.68 -14.15 0.39
C LYS A 154 5.71 -15.41 1.27
N GLU A 155 6.50 -15.43 2.35
CA GLU A 155 6.52 -16.52 3.32
C GLU A 155 5.15 -16.74 4.00
N LYS A 156 4.32 -15.71 4.02
CA LYS A 156 2.96 -15.70 4.61
C LYS A 156 1.86 -15.83 3.55
N GLU A 157 2.22 -16.13 2.30
CA GLU A 157 1.28 -16.20 1.18
C GLU A 157 0.47 -14.90 0.99
N VAL A 158 1.10 -13.77 1.31
CA VAL A 158 0.62 -12.40 1.11
C VAL A 158 1.37 -11.79 -0.07
N SER A 159 0.65 -11.21 -1.01
CA SER A 159 1.28 -10.46 -2.11
C SER A 159 1.72 -9.07 -1.65
N SER A 160 2.89 -8.61 -2.11
CA SER A 160 3.40 -7.29 -1.77
C SER A 160 3.74 -6.48 -3.02
N LEU A 161 3.31 -5.22 -3.03
CA LEU A 161 3.62 -4.24 -4.06
C LEU A 161 4.28 -3.00 -3.44
N ASP A 162 5.37 -2.54 -4.04
CA ASP A 162 5.99 -1.24 -3.78
C ASP A 162 5.43 -0.25 -4.81
N ALA A 163 4.78 0.81 -4.36
CA ALA A 163 4.01 1.70 -5.23
C ALA A 163 4.19 3.19 -4.88
N PRO A 164 5.42 3.70 -4.83
CA PRO A 164 5.64 5.12 -4.55
C PRO A 164 4.86 6.01 -5.51
N VAL A 165 4.40 7.16 -4.99
CA VAL A 165 3.51 8.07 -5.70
C VAL A 165 4.20 9.39 -6.04
N SER A 166 3.78 10.00 -7.16
CA SER A 166 4.22 11.31 -7.61
C SER A 166 3.01 12.18 -7.99
N GLY A 167 3.06 13.47 -7.66
CA GLY A 167 1.99 14.45 -7.94
C GLY A 167 1.63 15.32 -6.74
N GLY A 168 2.27 15.09 -5.58
CA GLY A 168 2.11 15.89 -4.36
C GLY A 168 0.69 15.88 -3.79
N ASP A 169 0.43 16.77 -2.85
CA ASP A 169 -0.86 16.87 -2.16
C ASP A 169 -1.99 17.26 -3.10
N LEU A 170 -1.72 18.09 -4.10
CA LEU A 170 -2.70 18.46 -5.12
C LEU A 170 -3.11 17.24 -5.96
N GLY A 171 -2.14 16.43 -6.36
CA GLY A 171 -2.39 15.18 -7.07
C GLY A 171 -3.21 14.19 -6.23
N ALA A 172 -2.92 14.10 -4.92
CA ALA A 172 -3.68 13.25 -4.01
C ALA A 172 -5.14 13.72 -3.86
N ARG A 173 -5.37 15.02 -3.68
CA ARG A 173 -6.73 15.61 -3.56
C ARG A 173 -7.54 15.47 -4.84
N ASN A 174 -6.91 15.69 -5.99
CA ASN A 174 -7.57 15.63 -7.31
C ASN A 174 -7.62 14.21 -7.87
N ALA A 175 -7.07 13.24 -7.14
CA ALA A 175 -6.94 11.86 -7.57
C ALA A 175 -6.20 11.73 -8.93
N THR A 176 -5.13 12.48 -9.13
CA THR A 176 -4.31 12.54 -10.35
C THR A 176 -2.85 12.13 -10.13
N LEU A 177 -2.60 11.34 -9.06
CA LEU A 177 -1.28 10.80 -8.76
C LEU A 177 -0.81 9.83 -9.84
N SER A 178 0.49 9.86 -10.13
CA SER A 178 1.17 8.77 -10.82
C SER A 178 1.72 7.80 -9.78
N MET A 179 1.49 6.50 -9.96
CA MET A 179 1.99 5.43 -9.10
C MET A 179 3.00 4.59 -9.87
N MET A 180 4.17 4.35 -9.29
CA MET A 180 5.23 3.55 -9.89
C MET A 180 5.25 2.19 -9.19
N VAL A 181 4.55 1.22 -9.76
CA VAL A 181 4.32 -0.07 -9.11
C VAL A 181 5.43 -1.05 -9.44
N GLY A 182 6.02 -1.65 -8.40
CA GLY A 182 6.95 -2.77 -8.45
C GLY A 182 6.41 -3.97 -7.68
N GLY A 183 6.71 -5.18 -8.14
CA GLY A 183 6.28 -6.44 -7.56
C GLY A 183 5.88 -7.46 -8.61
N ASP A 184 5.19 -8.52 -8.21
CA ASP A 184 4.73 -9.55 -9.12
C ASP A 184 3.56 -9.07 -9.98
N GLU A 185 3.62 -9.38 -11.29
CA GLU A 185 2.59 -8.97 -12.25
C GLU A 185 1.20 -9.55 -11.89
N GLU A 186 1.16 -10.76 -11.36
CA GLU A 186 -0.09 -11.41 -10.92
C GLU A 186 -0.75 -10.67 -9.76
N SER A 187 0.05 -10.13 -8.85
CA SER A 187 -0.44 -9.35 -7.70
C SER A 187 -1.01 -7.99 -8.11
N PHE A 188 -0.59 -7.47 -9.26
CA PHE A 188 -1.06 -6.22 -9.83
C PHE A 188 -2.34 -6.39 -10.68
N ARG A 189 -2.58 -7.58 -11.24
CA ARG A 189 -3.72 -7.90 -12.12
C ARG A 189 -4.96 -8.32 -11.36
#